data_5ce4ec706e6794bd9d47a72e83ef30ed
#
_entry.id   5ce4ec706e6794bd9d47a72e83ef30ed
#
_cell.length_a   1.000
_cell.length_b   1.000
_cell.length_c   1.000
_cell.angle_alpha   90.00
_cell.angle_beta   90.00
_cell.angle_gamma   90.00
#
_symmetry.space_group_name_H-M   'P 1'
#
loop_
_entity.id
_entity.type
_entity.pdbx_description
1 polymer ?
#
loop_
_entity_poly.entity_id
_entity_poly.type
_entity_poly.pdbx_seq_one_letter_code
_entity_poly.pdbx_strand_id
1 'polypeptide(L)'
;MSDNKYRLITRADFDGVVSGGLLIELDMISEILFVEPKDMQDGKIAVTANDITTNLPYVEGVHLCFDHHLSETIRVGEKENLIIDPNKPSAARVVYEHFGGKEAFPNVSTELMEAVDKADSAAYSEEDILAPGPWTLLNFMLDPRTGLSRFAEFNISN
;
A
#
# COMPACT_ATOMS: atom_id res chain seq x y z
N MET A 1 -6.05 -23.25 17.09
CA MET A 1 -5.96 -22.98 15.65
C MET A 1 -4.80 -22.04 15.45
N SER A 2 -3.83 -22.38 14.66
CA SER A 2 -2.73 -21.47 14.38
C SER A 2 -3.30 -20.43 13.39
N ASP A 3 -3.56 -19.24 13.90
CA ASP A 3 -3.84 -18.06 13.06
C ASP A 3 -2.54 -17.70 12.33
N ASN A 4 -2.28 -18.39 11.23
CA ASN A 4 -1.14 -18.09 10.38
C ASN A 4 -1.49 -16.82 9.60
N LYS A 5 -1.25 -15.66 10.24
CA LYS A 5 -1.38 -14.36 9.59
C LYS A 5 -0.17 -14.13 8.71
N TYR A 6 -0.39 -13.44 7.62
CA TYR A 6 0.66 -13.04 6.68
C TYR A 6 1.49 -11.89 7.23
N ARG A 7 2.69 -11.73 6.68
CA ARG A 7 3.47 -10.50 6.79
C ARG A 7 3.15 -9.62 5.57
N LEU A 8 2.84 -8.36 5.79
CA LEU A 8 2.76 -7.37 4.71
C LEU A 8 4.15 -6.81 4.43
N ILE A 9 4.53 -6.77 3.17
CA ILE A 9 5.68 -6.00 2.67
C ILE A 9 5.12 -4.88 1.80
N THR A 10 5.41 -3.64 2.13
CA THR A 10 4.86 -2.48 1.43
C THR A 10 5.83 -1.31 1.41
N ARG A 11 5.50 -0.28 0.66
CA ARG A 11 6.24 0.97 0.62
C ARG A 11 5.94 1.83 1.84
N ALA A 12 6.94 2.56 2.35
CA ALA A 12 6.79 3.49 3.46
C ALA A 12 6.20 4.83 2.99
N ASP A 13 4.98 4.80 2.49
CA ASP A 13 4.20 5.97 2.06
C ASP A 13 2.74 5.83 2.51
N PHE A 14 1.92 6.84 2.21
CA PHE A 14 0.53 6.85 2.66
C PHE A 14 -0.28 5.70 2.07
N ASP A 15 -0.09 5.36 0.80
CA ASP A 15 -0.74 4.21 0.15
C ASP A 15 -0.37 2.89 0.84
N GLY A 16 0.91 2.68 1.15
CA GLY A 16 1.37 1.51 1.88
C GLY A 16 0.80 1.41 3.30
N VAL A 17 0.75 2.52 4.03
CA VAL A 17 0.16 2.57 5.39
C VAL A 17 -1.33 2.28 5.36
N VAL A 18 -2.09 2.86 4.44
CA VAL A 18 -3.54 2.60 4.32
C VAL A 18 -3.80 1.15 3.89
N SER A 19 -3.04 0.62 2.93
CA SER A 19 -3.11 -0.80 2.55
C SER A 19 -2.89 -1.71 3.75
N GLY A 20 -1.92 -1.40 4.60
CA GLY A 20 -1.67 -2.12 5.85
C GLY A 20 -2.84 -2.05 6.81
N GLY A 21 -3.42 -0.87 7.01
CA GLY A 21 -4.61 -0.67 7.84
C GLY A 21 -5.80 -1.50 7.38
N LEU A 22 -6.05 -1.58 6.07
CA LEU A 22 -7.11 -2.42 5.50
C LEU A 22 -6.89 -3.91 5.78
N LEU A 23 -5.66 -4.40 5.61
CA LEU A 23 -5.35 -5.81 5.86
C LEU A 23 -5.37 -6.17 7.36
N ILE A 24 -5.06 -5.21 8.24
CA ILE A 24 -5.24 -5.35 9.70
C ILE A 24 -6.71 -5.43 10.05
N GLU A 25 -7.57 -4.58 9.48
CA GLU A 25 -9.02 -4.61 9.71
C GLU A 25 -9.64 -5.97 9.33
N LEU A 26 -9.09 -6.64 8.31
CA LEU A 26 -9.49 -7.99 7.91
C LEU A 26 -8.83 -9.10 8.75
N ASP A 27 -8.02 -8.75 9.73
CA ASP A 27 -7.27 -9.71 10.55
C ASP A 27 -6.32 -10.65 9.74
N MET A 28 -5.88 -10.19 8.56
CA MET A 28 -5.07 -10.99 7.63
C MET A 28 -3.58 -10.96 7.93
N ILE A 29 -3.07 -9.88 8.53
CA ILE A 29 -1.64 -9.66 8.76
C ILE A 29 -1.32 -9.46 10.24
N SER A 30 -0.11 -9.83 10.64
CA SER A 30 0.41 -9.64 12.01
C SER A 30 1.70 -8.82 12.04
N GLU A 31 2.31 -8.58 10.90
CA GLU A 31 3.58 -7.86 10.77
C GLU A 31 3.59 -7.02 9.50
N ILE A 32 4.21 -5.84 9.55
CA ILE A 32 4.42 -4.98 8.39
C ILE A 32 5.93 -4.71 8.25
N LEU A 33 6.45 -4.91 7.05
CA LEU A 33 7.81 -4.56 6.66
C LEU A 33 7.74 -3.46 5.59
N PHE A 34 8.28 -2.29 5.90
CA PHE A 34 8.40 -1.21 4.93
C PHE A 34 9.72 -1.33 4.16
N VAL A 35 9.64 -1.26 2.83
CA VAL A 35 10.79 -1.41 1.94
C VAL A 35 10.75 -0.40 0.80
N GLU A 36 11.93 -0.19 0.20
CA GLU A 36 12.03 0.60 -1.03
C GLU A 36 11.72 -0.27 -2.26
N PRO A 37 10.94 0.22 -3.24
CA PRO A 37 10.61 -0.52 -4.47
C PRO A 37 11.86 -1.03 -5.21
N LYS A 38 12.93 -0.25 -5.19
CA LYS A 38 14.20 -0.63 -5.81
C LYS A 38 14.83 -1.86 -5.15
N ASP A 39 14.76 -1.98 -3.83
CA ASP A 39 15.31 -3.12 -3.10
C ASP A 39 14.51 -4.40 -3.35
N MET A 40 13.18 -4.28 -3.52
CA MET A 40 12.34 -5.38 -3.98
C MET A 40 12.73 -5.84 -5.38
N GLN A 41 12.85 -4.91 -6.32
CA GLN A 41 13.19 -5.20 -7.71
C GLN A 41 14.58 -5.81 -7.86
N ASP A 42 15.54 -5.39 -7.04
CA ASP A 42 16.92 -5.89 -7.02
C ASP A 42 17.06 -7.25 -6.30
N GLY A 43 15.96 -7.81 -5.76
CA GLY A 43 15.96 -9.09 -5.06
C GLY A 43 16.64 -9.06 -3.69
N LYS A 44 16.80 -7.91 -3.07
CA LYS A 44 17.41 -7.76 -1.74
C LYS A 44 16.48 -8.16 -0.60
N ILE A 45 15.18 -8.20 -0.85
CA ILE A 45 14.15 -8.53 0.13
C ILE A 45 13.72 -9.97 -0.09
N ALA A 46 13.91 -10.82 0.91
CA ALA A 46 13.44 -12.19 0.88
C ALA A 46 11.90 -12.22 0.99
N VAL A 47 11.26 -12.81 -0.02
CA VAL A 47 9.81 -12.98 -0.13
C VAL A 47 9.45 -14.46 -0.07
N THR A 48 8.38 -14.80 0.62
CA THR A 48 7.90 -16.16 0.81
C THR A 48 6.39 -16.26 0.54
N ALA A 49 5.87 -17.47 0.52
CA ALA A 49 4.43 -17.72 0.43
C ALA A 49 3.64 -17.26 1.70
N ASN A 50 4.31 -16.73 2.72
CA ASN A 50 3.68 -16.10 3.89
C ASN A 50 3.65 -14.57 3.79
N ASP A 51 3.98 -14.02 2.65
CA ASP A 51 4.03 -12.57 2.44
C ASP A 51 2.91 -12.10 1.51
N ILE A 52 2.28 -10.97 1.86
CA ILE A 52 1.45 -10.17 0.98
C ILE A 52 2.25 -8.92 0.64
N THR A 53 2.21 -8.48 -0.62
CA THR A 53 2.84 -7.21 -1.03
C THR A 53 1.80 -6.23 -1.55
N THR A 54 2.00 -4.94 -1.26
CA THR A 54 1.17 -3.85 -1.79
C THR A 54 2.06 -2.70 -2.26
N ASN A 55 1.69 -2.07 -3.37
CA ASN A 55 2.38 -0.88 -3.92
C ASN A 55 3.89 -1.12 -4.16
N LEU A 56 4.25 -2.32 -4.57
CA LEU A 56 5.62 -2.76 -4.82
C LEU A 56 5.69 -3.63 -6.09
N PRO A 57 6.85 -3.67 -6.76
CA PRO A 57 7.05 -4.58 -7.87
C PRO A 57 6.77 -6.04 -7.49
N TYR A 58 6.09 -6.77 -8.36
CA TYR A 58 5.81 -8.20 -8.16
C TYR A 58 7.11 -9.01 -8.07
N VAL A 59 7.14 -9.90 -7.09
CA VAL A 59 8.22 -10.88 -6.89
C VAL A 59 7.63 -12.28 -6.83
N GLU A 60 8.21 -13.20 -7.55
CA GLU A 60 7.79 -14.61 -7.57
C GLU A 60 7.89 -15.22 -6.16
N GLY A 61 6.90 -16.03 -5.79
CA GLY A 61 6.84 -16.71 -4.48
C GLY A 61 6.02 -15.97 -3.42
N VAL A 62 5.57 -14.74 -3.67
CA VAL A 62 4.64 -14.04 -2.78
C VAL A 62 3.27 -14.74 -2.76
N HIS A 63 2.56 -14.68 -1.62
CA HIS A 63 1.20 -15.20 -1.52
C HIS A 63 0.22 -14.39 -2.39
N LEU A 64 0.14 -13.09 -2.16
CA LEU A 64 -0.67 -12.13 -2.94
C LEU A 64 0.13 -10.86 -3.17
N CYS A 65 -0.06 -10.25 -4.32
CA CYS A 65 0.47 -8.93 -4.66
C CYS A 65 -0.67 -8.03 -5.12
N PHE A 66 -0.80 -6.85 -4.49
CA PHE A 66 -1.75 -5.82 -4.90
C PHE A 66 -1.01 -4.62 -5.46
N ASP A 67 -1.37 -4.20 -6.66
CA ASP A 67 -0.72 -3.06 -7.31
C ASP A 67 -1.69 -2.33 -8.25
N HIS A 68 -1.31 -1.12 -8.66
CA HIS A 68 -2.06 -0.32 -9.63
C HIS A 68 -1.17 0.27 -10.75
N HIS A 69 0.11 -0.09 -10.78
CA HIS A 69 1.04 0.43 -11.79
C HIS A 69 0.94 -0.32 -13.11
N LEU A 70 0.59 0.39 -14.19
CA LEU A 70 0.53 -0.19 -15.54
C LEU A 70 1.85 -0.86 -15.95
N SER A 71 2.98 -0.33 -15.51
CA SER A 71 4.31 -0.89 -15.79
C SER A 71 4.48 -2.32 -15.31
N GLU A 72 3.83 -2.69 -14.20
CA GLU A 72 3.87 -4.07 -13.68
C GLU A 72 3.11 -5.04 -14.57
N THR A 73 1.96 -4.65 -15.09
CA THR A 73 1.22 -5.45 -16.07
C THR A 73 2.06 -5.76 -17.31
N ILE A 74 2.82 -4.77 -17.77
CA ILE A 74 3.71 -4.93 -18.93
C ILE A 74 4.93 -5.81 -18.58
N ARG A 75 5.50 -5.63 -17.38
CA ARG A 75 6.71 -6.32 -16.94
C ARG A 75 6.51 -7.81 -16.68
N VAL A 76 5.44 -8.18 -15.99
CA VAL A 76 5.24 -9.54 -15.50
C VAL A 76 4.06 -10.28 -16.14
N GLY A 77 3.18 -9.57 -16.84
CA GLY A 77 1.96 -10.14 -17.42
C GLY A 77 0.96 -10.60 -16.35
N GLU A 78 0.07 -11.51 -16.74
CA GLU A 78 -0.94 -12.05 -15.83
C GLU A 78 -0.35 -13.12 -14.90
N LYS A 79 -0.70 -13.03 -13.61
CA LYS A 79 -0.38 -14.02 -12.57
C LYS A 79 -1.61 -14.21 -11.70
N GLU A 80 -1.88 -15.45 -11.26
CA GLU A 80 -3.05 -15.76 -10.41
C GLU A 80 -3.04 -15.03 -9.07
N ASN A 81 -1.85 -14.75 -8.54
CA ASN A 81 -1.64 -14.06 -7.27
C ASN A 81 -1.27 -12.58 -7.40
N LEU A 82 -1.39 -12.01 -8.61
CA LEU A 82 -1.24 -10.58 -8.87
C LEU A 82 -2.60 -9.95 -9.12
N ILE A 83 -3.07 -9.21 -8.14
CA ILE A 83 -4.30 -8.42 -8.22
C ILE A 83 -3.91 -6.99 -8.59
N ILE A 84 -4.06 -6.65 -9.86
CA ILE A 84 -3.63 -5.35 -10.39
C ILE A 84 -4.77 -4.69 -11.18
N ASP A 85 -4.98 -3.40 -10.93
CA ASP A 85 -5.90 -2.59 -11.72
C ASP A 85 -5.31 -1.19 -11.96
N PRO A 86 -4.73 -0.94 -13.14
CA PRO A 86 -4.12 0.35 -13.48
C PRO A 86 -5.10 1.52 -13.59
N ASN A 87 -6.42 1.26 -13.55
CA ASN A 87 -7.42 2.31 -13.54
C ASN A 87 -7.75 2.80 -12.13
N LYS A 88 -7.22 2.14 -11.10
CA LYS A 88 -7.40 2.57 -9.72
C LYS A 88 -6.35 3.59 -9.32
N PRO A 89 -6.73 4.59 -8.51
CA PRO A 89 -5.83 5.67 -8.13
C PRO A 89 -4.75 5.28 -7.10
N SER A 90 -4.91 4.13 -6.40
CA SER A 90 -3.99 3.66 -5.37
C SER A 90 -4.04 2.13 -5.22
N ALA A 91 -2.96 1.53 -4.70
CA ALA A 91 -2.96 0.10 -4.34
C ALA A 91 -3.92 -0.17 -3.17
N ALA A 92 -4.08 0.76 -2.24
CA ALA A 92 -5.09 0.68 -1.18
C ALA A 92 -6.51 0.56 -1.77
N ARG A 93 -6.82 1.29 -2.84
CA ARG A 93 -8.11 1.17 -3.54
C ARG A 93 -8.27 -0.22 -4.15
N VAL A 94 -7.23 -0.80 -4.72
CA VAL A 94 -7.26 -2.18 -5.26
C VAL A 94 -7.55 -3.18 -4.14
N VAL A 95 -6.86 -3.09 -3.00
CA VAL A 95 -7.13 -3.92 -1.81
C VAL A 95 -8.57 -3.76 -1.34
N TYR A 96 -9.02 -2.51 -1.15
CA TYR A 96 -10.36 -2.20 -0.66
C TYR A 96 -11.46 -2.83 -1.53
N GLU A 97 -11.38 -2.68 -2.84
CA GLU A 97 -12.40 -3.19 -3.75
C GLU A 97 -12.31 -4.71 -3.94
N HIS A 98 -11.09 -5.28 -3.93
CA HIS A 98 -10.90 -6.73 -4.03
C HIS A 98 -11.62 -7.50 -2.92
N PHE A 99 -11.58 -7.00 -1.71
CA PHE A 99 -12.22 -7.64 -0.55
C PHE A 99 -13.68 -7.26 -0.34
N GLY A 100 -14.27 -6.40 -1.17
CA GLY A 100 -15.71 -6.09 -1.13
C GLY A 100 -16.08 -4.67 -0.71
N GLY A 101 -15.13 -3.76 -0.66
CA GLY A 101 -15.39 -2.34 -0.45
C GLY A 101 -16.05 -2.04 0.91
N LYS A 102 -17.04 -1.17 0.92
CA LYS A 102 -17.71 -0.71 2.15
C LYS A 102 -18.33 -1.83 2.98
N GLU A 103 -18.73 -2.92 2.35
CA GLU A 103 -19.34 -4.07 3.06
C GLU A 103 -18.30 -4.82 3.89
N ALA A 104 -17.10 -5.00 3.34
CA ALA A 104 -15.99 -5.64 4.03
C ALA A 104 -15.30 -4.72 5.06
N PHE A 105 -15.37 -3.41 4.83
CA PHE A 105 -14.70 -2.38 5.64
C PHE A 105 -15.69 -1.37 6.23
N PRO A 106 -16.64 -1.80 7.09
CA PRO A 106 -17.67 -0.91 7.63
C PRO A 106 -17.11 0.24 8.48
N ASN A 107 -15.96 0.03 9.11
CA ASN A 107 -15.30 1.01 9.99
C ASN A 107 -14.34 1.96 9.23
N VAL A 108 -13.98 1.64 8.00
CA VAL A 108 -13.11 2.49 7.19
C VAL A 108 -13.92 3.64 6.61
N SER A 109 -13.50 4.87 6.86
CA SER A 109 -14.20 6.05 6.36
C SER A 109 -14.00 6.24 4.85
N THR A 110 -15.02 6.72 4.17
CA THR A 110 -14.92 7.11 2.76
C THR A 110 -13.88 8.22 2.58
N GLU A 111 -13.80 9.14 3.52
CA GLU A 111 -12.84 10.25 3.53
C GLU A 111 -11.39 9.75 3.53
N LEU A 112 -11.07 8.70 4.31
CA LEU A 112 -9.73 8.10 4.28
C LEU A 112 -9.40 7.52 2.90
N MET A 113 -10.33 6.79 2.29
CA MET A 113 -10.13 6.21 0.98
C MET A 113 -9.99 7.27 -0.13
N GLU A 114 -10.76 8.35 -0.05
CA GLU A 114 -10.62 9.49 -0.97
C GLU A 114 -9.28 10.21 -0.76
N ALA A 115 -8.82 10.32 0.49
CA ALA A 115 -7.56 10.96 0.80
C ALA A 115 -6.35 10.19 0.26
N VAL A 116 -6.32 8.86 0.40
CA VAL A 116 -5.22 8.04 -0.16
C VAL A 116 -5.23 8.05 -1.68
N ASP A 117 -6.40 7.99 -2.30
CA ASP A 117 -6.54 8.06 -3.76
C ASP A 117 -6.01 9.40 -4.29
N LYS A 118 -6.37 10.50 -3.63
CA LYS A 118 -5.92 11.84 -3.97
C LYS A 118 -4.41 12.00 -3.82
N ALA A 119 -3.86 11.43 -2.74
CA ALA A 119 -2.43 11.49 -2.45
C ALA A 119 -1.61 10.74 -3.49
N ASP A 120 -1.99 9.51 -3.79
CA ASP A 120 -1.22 8.65 -4.69
C ASP A 120 -1.33 9.08 -6.15
N SER A 121 -2.49 9.55 -6.58
CA SER A 121 -2.70 10.14 -7.92
C SER A 121 -2.16 11.58 -8.05
N ALA A 122 -1.63 12.16 -6.98
CA ALA A 122 -1.18 13.56 -6.92
C ALA A 122 -2.25 14.59 -7.36
N ALA A 123 -3.52 14.27 -7.12
CA ALA A 123 -4.66 15.10 -7.52
C ALA A 123 -4.93 16.26 -6.55
N TYR A 124 -3.88 16.92 -6.06
CA TYR A 124 -3.98 18.06 -5.16
C TYR A 124 -4.33 19.34 -5.90
N SER A 125 -5.24 20.12 -5.33
CA SER A 125 -5.49 21.50 -5.72
C SER A 125 -4.42 22.44 -5.11
N GLU A 126 -4.36 23.68 -5.60
CA GLU A 126 -3.51 24.71 -4.99
C GLU A 126 -3.87 24.92 -3.49
N GLU A 127 -5.16 24.90 -3.16
CA GLU A 127 -5.64 25.04 -1.79
C GLU A 127 -5.16 23.89 -0.89
N ASP A 128 -5.19 22.64 -1.39
CA ASP A 128 -4.67 21.50 -0.64
C ASP A 128 -3.20 21.64 -0.27
N ILE A 129 -2.43 22.32 -1.12
CA ILE A 129 -0.99 22.54 -0.90
C ILE A 129 -0.75 23.72 0.03
N LEU A 130 -1.46 24.84 -0.16
CA LEU A 130 -1.25 26.07 0.61
C LEU A 130 -1.89 26.03 2.01
N ALA A 131 -3.00 25.29 2.15
CA ALA A 131 -3.72 25.12 3.41
C ALA A 131 -4.11 23.64 3.63
N PRO A 132 -3.14 22.73 3.78
CA PRO A 132 -3.39 21.31 3.80
C PRO A 132 -4.25 20.88 4.98
N GLY A 133 -5.29 20.09 4.72
CA GLY A 133 -6.06 19.40 5.74
C GLY A 133 -5.28 18.24 6.39
N PRO A 134 -5.85 17.61 7.44
CA PRO A 134 -5.15 16.58 8.23
C PRO A 134 -4.59 15.42 7.42
N TRP A 135 -5.36 14.89 6.47
CA TRP A 135 -4.94 13.78 5.61
C TRP A 135 -3.81 14.17 4.66
N THR A 136 -3.86 15.38 4.11
CA THR A 136 -2.81 15.91 3.24
C THR A 136 -1.51 16.10 4.02
N LEU A 137 -1.60 16.63 5.25
CA LEU A 137 -0.44 16.74 6.15
C LEU A 137 0.15 15.39 6.49
N LEU A 138 -0.69 14.39 6.80
CA LEU A 138 -0.24 13.04 7.07
C LEU A 138 0.51 12.45 5.86
N ASN A 139 -0.04 12.62 4.64
CA ASN A 139 0.67 12.19 3.44
C ASN A 139 2.03 12.87 3.29
N PHE A 140 2.13 14.19 3.52
CA PHE A 140 3.42 14.89 3.45
C PHE A 140 4.43 14.40 4.49
N MET A 141 3.97 14.02 5.68
CA MET A 141 4.82 13.45 6.73
C MET A 141 5.31 12.03 6.37
N LEU A 142 4.52 11.26 5.63
CA LEU A 142 4.85 9.91 5.20
C LEU A 142 5.58 9.86 3.84
N ASP A 143 5.70 10.98 3.13
CA ASP A 143 6.38 11.01 1.82
C ASP A 143 7.85 10.59 1.98
N PRO A 144 8.30 9.53 1.28
CA PRO A 144 9.67 9.01 1.42
C PRO A 144 10.75 9.97 0.90
N ARG A 145 10.38 11.03 0.17
CA ARG A 145 11.32 12.03 -0.37
C ARG A 145 11.53 13.21 0.59
N THR A 146 10.50 13.61 1.30
CA THR A 146 10.48 14.84 2.10
C THR A 146 9.99 14.64 3.53
N GLY A 147 9.28 13.58 3.81
CA GLY A 147 8.69 13.26 5.10
C GLY A 147 9.60 12.46 6.03
N LEU A 148 9.04 12.03 7.15
CA LEU A 148 9.75 11.26 8.18
C LEU A 148 10.23 9.91 7.70
N SER A 149 9.53 9.29 6.75
CA SER A 149 9.85 7.96 6.21
C SER A 149 11.24 7.87 5.57
N ARG A 150 11.83 9.03 5.19
CA ARG A 150 13.20 9.07 4.66
C ARG A 150 14.27 8.75 5.71
N PHE A 151 13.94 8.79 6.99
CA PHE A 151 14.85 8.53 8.09
C PHE A 151 14.55 7.16 8.70
N ALA A 152 15.56 6.29 8.78
CA ALA A 152 15.39 4.92 9.27
C ALA A 152 14.83 4.85 10.70
N GLU A 153 15.18 5.81 11.56
CA GLU A 153 14.71 5.90 12.94
C GLU A 153 13.21 6.16 13.10
N PHE A 154 12.54 6.68 12.05
CA PHE A 154 11.10 6.90 12.02
C PHE A 154 10.35 5.81 11.24
N ASN A 155 11.07 4.85 10.67
CA ASN A 155 10.49 3.77 9.87
C ASN A 155 10.02 2.63 10.79
N ILE A 156 9.14 2.97 11.70
CA ILE A 156 8.51 2.08 12.67
C ILE A 156 7.11 1.69 12.20
N SER A 157 6.56 0.63 12.78
CA SER A 157 5.17 0.22 12.54
C SER A 157 4.21 1.35 12.95
N ASN A 158 3.45 1.85 11.99
CA ASN A 158 2.50 2.94 12.16
C ASN A 158 1.08 2.43 12.34
#